data_f8429bc00de30924a8e9b87ca2dd6021
#
_entry.id   f8429bc00de30924a8e9b87ca2dd6021
#
_cell.length_a   1.000
_cell.length_b   1.000
_cell.length_c   1.000
_cell.angle_alpha   90.00
_cell.angle_beta   90.00
_cell.angle_gamma   90.00
#
_symmetry.space_group_name_H-M   'P 1'
#
loop_
_entity.id
_entity.type
_entity.pdbx_description
1 polymer ?
#
loop_
_entity_poly.entity_id
_entity_poly.type
_entity_poly.pdbx_seq_one_letter_code
_entity_poly.pdbx_strand_id
1 'polypeptide(L)'
;MQYPDFALEPPNVRLGLSTDGFNPFAKMNNNYSMRPIILIPYNLQPWLVMKKPYFMLSLLIPSPHQPRNKIDIYLNPLVDELKELWKEGVETYDAYSKEHFLICATLFWTIHDYPRFGNVFVWRTKGYHSCYTCNNEPY
;
A
#
# COMPACT_ATOMS: atom_id res chain seq x y z
N MET A 1 19.70 4.47 -8.98
CA MET A 1 18.86 3.48 -8.26
C MET A 1 19.52 3.25 -6.91
N GLN A 2 18.77 3.36 -5.80
CA GLN A 2 19.36 3.34 -4.44
C GLN A 2 19.74 1.92 -3.97
N TYR A 3 19.14 0.88 -4.57
CA TYR A 3 19.35 -0.52 -4.23
C TYR A 3 19.44 -1.37 -5.50
N PRO A 4 20.59 -1.37 -6.20
CA PRO A 4 20.76 -2.09 -7.46
C PRO A 4 20.62 -3.61 -7.28
N ASP A 5 21.12 -4.15 -6.18
CA ASP A 5 21.10 -5.60 -5.91
C ASP A 5 19.67 -6.15 -5.81
N PHE A 6 18.77 -5.42 -5.13
CA PHE A 6 17.36 -5.80 -5.09
C PHE A 6 16.71 -5.84 -6.48
N ALA A 7 17.11 -4.95 -7.37
CA ALA A 7 16.54 -4.85 -8.71
C ALA A 7 17.02 -5.94 -9.65
N LEU A 8 18.18 -6.52 -9.39
CA LEU A 8 18.78 -7.56 -10.22
C LEU A 8 18.24 -8.96 -9.92
N GLU A 9 17.64 -9.16 -8.74
CA GLU A 9 17.08 -10.44 -8.33
C GLU A 9 15.64 -10.59 -8.84
N PRO A 10 15.36 -11.47 -9.82
CA PRO A 10 14.05 -11.62 -10.44
C PRO A 10 12.91 -11.98 -9.46
N PRO A 11 13.12 -12.82 -8.42
CA PRO A 11 12.07 -13.21 -7.50
C PRO A 11 11.63 -12.10 -6.54
N ASN A 12 12.41 -11.01 -6.40
CA ASN A 12 12.06 -9.93 -5.49
C ASN A 12 10.78 -9.20 -5.91
N VAL A 13 9.85 -9.04 -4.97
CA VAL A 13 8.52 -8.51 -5.23
C VAL A 13 8.45 -7.01 -4.99
N ARG A 14 7.93 -6.28 -5.97
CA ARG A 14 7.64 -4.85 -5.89
C ARG A 14 6.15 -4.66 -5.65
N LEU A 15 5.80 -4.14 -4.49
CA LEU A 15 4.43 -3.96 -4.08
C LEU A 15 3.99 -2.50 -4.21
N GLY A 16 2.77 -2.29 -4.67
CA GLY A 16 2.04 -1.04 -4.51
C GLY A 16 0.99 -1.22 -3.42
N LEU A 17 0.79 -0.20 -2.60
CA LEU A 17 -0.26 -0.16 -1.60
C LEU A 17 -1.34 0.81 -2.05
N SER A 18 -2.58 0.33 -2.09
CA SER A 18 -3.75 1.14 -2.37
C SER A 18 -4.74 1.07 -1.21
N THR A 19 -5.29 2.21 -0.83
CA THR A 19 -6.35 2.28 0.17
C THR A 19 -7.39 3.32 -0.21
N ASP A 20 -8.64 2.91 -0.17
CA ASP A 20 -9.79 3.79 -0.34
C ASP A 20 -10.90 3.41 0.63
N GLY A 21 -11.66 4.39 1.12
CA GLY A 21 -12.81 4.14 1.99
C GLY A 21 -14.08 4.05 1.14
N PHE A 22 -14.89 3.06 1.36
CA PHE A 22 -16.18 2.93 0.73
C PHE A 22 -17.28 2.55 1.72
N ASN A 23 -18.51 2.87 1.38
CA ASN A 23 -19.68 2.44 2.14
C ASN A 23 -20.27 1.19 1.47
N PRO A 24 -20.21 0.01 2.10
CA PRO A 24 -20.70 -1.23 1.52
C PRO A 24 -22.23 -1.31 1.43
N PHE A 25 -22.94 -0.48 2.19
CA PHE A 25 -24.41 -0.57 2.30
C PHE A 25 -25.16 0.34 1.32
N ALA A 26 -24.47 1.14 0.52
CA ALA A 26 -25.05 2.05 -0.49
C ALA A 26 -26.18 3.00 0.00
N LYS A 27 -26.53 2.98 1.30
CA LYS A 27 -27.53 3.84 1.90
C LYS A 27 -26.90 5.13 2.41
N MET A 28 -27.31 6.25 1.87
CA MET A 28 -26.79 7.59 2.23
C MET A 28 -26.91 7.94 3.73
N ASN A 29 -27.77 7.24 4.47
CA ASN A 29 -28.05 7.55 5.87
C ASN A 29 -27.19 6.75 6.87
N ASN A 30 -26.29 5.90 6.41
CA ASN A 30 -25.44 5.11 7.30
C ASN A 30 -23.99 5.59 7.19
N ASN A 31 -23.47 6.19 8.25
CA ASN A 31 -22.10 6.70 8.34
C ASN A 31 -21.04 5.57 8.43
N TYR A 32 -21.40 4.34 8.06
CA TYR A 32 -20.49 3.22 8.09
C TYR A 32 -19.53 3.28 6.90
N SER A 33 -18.25 3.16 7.17
CA SER A 33 -17.20 3.12 6.17
C SER A 33 -16.27 1.94 6.39
N MET A 34 -15.93 1.24 5.34
CA MET A 34 -14.88 0.22 5.34
C MET A 34 -13.67 0.74 4.57
N ARG A 35 -12.48 0.43 5.04
CA ARG A 35 -11.25 0.80 4.35
C ARG A 35 -10.40 -0.45 4.12
N PRO A 36 -10.40 -1.01 2.91
CA PRO A 36 -9.48 -2.04 2.51
C PRO A 36 -8.08 -1.47 2.29
N ILE A 37 -7.08 -2.22 2.70
CA ILE A 37 -5.68 -2.03 2.33
C ILE A 37 -5.34 -3.13 1.35
N ILE A 38 -5.03 -2.75 0.12
CA ILE A 38 -4.78 -3.67 -0.98
C ILE A 38 -3.33 -3.56 -1.38
N LEU A 39 -2.65 -4.69 -1.45
CA LEU A 39 -1.31 -4.80 -2.04
C LEU A 39 -1.43 -5.29 -3.48
N ILE A 40 -0.65 -4.69 -4.36
CA ILE A 40 -0.65 -4.95 -5.80
C ILE A 40 0.78 -5.29 -6.23
N PRO A 41 1.05 -6.51 -6.73
CA PRO A 41 2.39 -6.88 -7.20
C PRO A 41 2.68 -6.26 -8.58
N TYR A 42 3.69 -5.40 -8.65
CA TYR A 42 4.12 -4.76 -9.90
C TYR A 42 5.09 -5.59 -10.75
N ASN A 43 5.46 -6.77 -10.29
CA ASN A 43 6.26 -7.71 -11.09
C ASN A 43 5.48 -8.34 -12.24
N LEU A 44 4.16 -8.24 -12.19
CA LEU A 44 3.28 -8.79 -13.22
C LEU A 44 3.28 -7.91 -14.47
N GLN A 45 2.91 -8.52 -15.58
CA GLN A 45 2.72 -7.80 -16.84
C GLN A 45 1.60 -6.74 -16.67
N PRO A 46 1.73 -5.54 -17.30
CA PRO A 46 0.82 -4.42 -17.07
C PRO A 46 -0.66 -4.74 -17.23
N TRP A 47 -1.03 -5.63 -18.15
CA TRP A 47 -2.42 -6.06 -18.36
C TRP A 47 -2.95 -7.05 -17.31
N LEU A 48 -2.08 -7.59 -16.46
CA LEU A 48 -2.45 -8.47 -15.36
C LEU A 48 -2.55 -7.72 -14.02
N VAL A 49 -1.68 -6.74 -13.81
CA VAL A 49 -1.55 -5.99 -12.54
C VAL A 49 -2.90 -5.46 -12.04
N MET A 50 -3.75 -4.96 -12.93
CA MET A 50 -5.05 -4.37 -12.56
C MET A 50 -6.21 -5.37 -12.56
N LYS A 51 -5.95 -6.66 -12.73
CA LYS A 51 -7.00 -7.67 -12.66
C LYS A 51 -7.25 -8.13 -11.22
N LYS A 52 -8.52 -8.26 -10.86
CA LYS A 52 -8.98 -8.65 -9.51
C LYS A 52 -8.27 -9.85 -8.89
N PRO A 53 -7.95 -10.95 -9.61
CA PRO A 53 -7.28 -12.12 -9.01
C PRO A 53 -5.89 -11.83 -8.41
N TYR A 54 -5.26 -10.73 -8.84
CA TYR A 54 -3.91 -10.36 -8.39
C TYR A 54 -3.89 -9.29 -7.30
N PHE A 55 -5.07 -8.82 -6.87
CA PHE A 55 -5.17 -7.92 -5.72
C PHE A 55 -5.15 -8.72 -4.42
N MET A 56 -4.21 -8.39 -3.56
CA MET A 56 -4.08 -9.01 -2.25
C MET A 56 -4.71 -8.09 -1.20
N LEU A 57 -5.85 -8.49 -0.64
CA LEU A 57 -6.44 -7.80 0.50
C LEU A 57 -5.59 -8.12 1.73
N SER A 58 -4.77 -7.17 2.16
CA SER A 58 -3.90 -7.32 3.32
C SER A 58 -4.65 -7.03 4.62
N LEU A 59 -5.43 -5.96 4.63
CA LEU A 59 -6.14 -5.53 5.83
C LEU A 59 -7.49 -4.91 5.46
N LEU A 60 -8.51 -5.15 6.28
CA LEU A 60 -9.80 -4.49 6.18
C LEU A 60 -10.11 -3.77 7.49
N ILE A 61 -10.17 -2.45 7.46
CA ILE A 61 -10.50 -1.63 8.63
C ILE A 61 -11.99 -1.33 8.60
N PRO A 62 -12.80 -1.98 9.45
CA PRO A 62 -14.20 -1.65 9.64
C PRO A 62 -14.29 -0.45 10.56
N SER A 63 -15.05 0.57 10.21
CA SER A 63 -15.21 1.71 11.09
C SER A 63 -16.56 2.38 10.91
N PRO A 64 -17.36 2.48 11.95
CA PRO A 64 -18.53 3.36 11.94
C PRO A 64 -18.11 4.84 11.82
N HIS A 65 -16.86 5.15 12.19
CA HIS A 65 -16.26 6.48 12.06
C HIS A 65 -14.88 6.33 11.43
N GLN A 66 -14.58 7.13 10.43
CA GLN A 66 -13.27 7.09 9.76
C GLN A 66 -12.14 7.22 10.79
N PRO A 67 -11.08 6.41 10.73
CA PRO A 67 -9.98 6.41 11.71
C PRO A 67 -9.18 7.73 11.72
N ARG A 68 -9.54 8.72 10.88
CA ARG A 68 -8.86 10.02 10.76
C ARG A 68 -7.33 9.85 10.87
N ASN A 69 -6.70 10.51 11.86
CA ASN A 69 -5.23 10.51 12.06
C ASN A 69 -4.70 9.26 12.79
N LYS A 70 -5.52 8.23 13.04
CA LYS A 70 -5.11 6.99 13.74
C LYS A 70 -4.97 5.79 12.81
N ILE A 71 -4.83 6.03 11.52
CA ILE A 71 -4.63 4.96 10.52
C ILE A 71 -3.33 4.19 10.77
N ASP A 72 -2.32 4.87 11.31
CA ASP A 72 -1.01 4.29 11.61
C ASP A 72 -1.09 3.08 12.53
N ILE A 73 -1.99 3.11 13.53
CA ILE A 73 -2.18 1.99 14.46
C ILE A 73 -2.58 0.72 13.71
N TYR A 74 -3.39 0.86 12.66
CA TYR A 74 -3.84 -0.27 11.85
C TYR A 74 -2.79 -0.70 10.82
N LEU A 75 -1.95 0.23 10.35
CA LEU A 75 -0.89 -0.06 9.38
C LEU A 75 0.36 -0.65 10.01
N ASN A 76 0.62 -0.42 11.30
CA ASN A 76 1.82 -0.88 11.97
C ASN A 76 2.12 -2.37 11.77
N PRO A 77 1.17 -3.31 11.95
CA PRO A 77 1.44 -4.73 11.72
C PRO A 77 1.88 -5.01 10.28
N LEU A 78 1.23 -4.40 9.30
CA LEU A 78 1.59 -4.55 7.89
C LEU A 78 2.98 -3.98 7.59
N VAL A 79 3.31 -2.83 8.19
CA VAL A 79 4.64 -2.21 8.03
C VAL A 79 5.72 -3.10 8.63
N ASP A 80 5.46 -3.75 9.76
CA ASP A 80 6.43 -4.62 10.41
C ASP A 80 6.66 -5.90 9.60
N GLU A 81 5.62 -6.52 9.05
CA GLU A 81 5.73 -7.63 8.09
C GLU A 81 6.50 -7.22 6.82
N LEU A 82 6.24 -6.04 6.28
CA LEU A 82 6.97 -5.55 5.11
C LEU A 82 8.45 -5.28 5.40
N LYS A 83 8.79 -4.85 6.63
CA LYS A 83 10.18 -4.69 7.05
C LYS A 83 10.90 -6.03 7.18
N GLU A 84 10.23 -7.05 7.69
CA GLU A 84 10.76 -8.42 7.77
C GLU A 84 11.02 -8.97 6.39
N LEU A 85 10.03 -8.88 5.48
CA LEU A 85 10.17 -9.26 4.08
C LEU A 85 11.28 -8.52 3.34
N TRP A 86 11.53 -7.26 3.71
CA TRP A 86 12.62 -6.48 3.13
C TRP A 86 14.01 -6.91 3.63
N LYS A 87 14.12 -7.21 4.94
CA LYS A 87 15.42 -7.46 5.58
C LYS A 87 15.85 -8.92 5.50
N GLU A 88 14.92 -9.82 5.80
CA GLU A 88 15.19 -11.24 5.99
C GLU A 88 14.69 -12.06 4.82
N GLY A 89 13.59 -11.61 4.20
CA GLY A 89 12.90 -12.37 3.17
C GLY A 89 12.19 -13.60 3.73
N VAL A 90 11.53 -14.35 2.85
CA VAL A 90 10.86 -15.61 3.18
C VAL A 90 11.29 -16.69 2.22
N GLU A 91 11.74 -17.82 2.77
CA GLU A 91 12.05 -19.01 1.98
C GLU A 91 10.77 -19.55 1.33
N THR A 92 10.78 -19.66 0.03
CA THR A 92 9.63 -20.03 -0.78
C THR A 92 10.03 -21.13 -1.77
N TYR A 93 9.10 -22.04 -2.04
CA TYR A 93 9.30 -23.11 -2.99
C TYR A 93 8.71 -22.77 -4.36
N ASP A 94 9.54 -22.81 -5.39
CA ASP A 94 9.08 -22.71 -6.78
C ASP A 94 8.71 -24.09 -7.33
N ALA A 95 7.44 -24.28 -7.58
CA ALA A 95 6.91 -25.54 -8.10
C ALA A 95 7.34 -25.84 -9.54
N TYR A 96 7.77 -24.83 -10.30
CA TYR A 96 8.21 -24.99 -11.68
C TYR A 96 9.66 -25.44 -11.75
N SER A 97 10.57 -24.72 -11.09
CA SER A 97 11.99 -25.07 -11.02
C SER A 97 12.29 -26.20 -10.01
N LYS A 98 11.35 -26.48 -9.09
CA LYS A 98 11.49 -27.39 -7.95
C LYS A 98 12.62 -27.01 -7.00
N GLU A 99 12.88 -25.74 -6.87
CA GLU A 99 13.94 -25.19 -6.04
C GLU A 99 13.35 -24.28 -4.95
N HIS A 100 14.08 -24.18 -3.84
CA HIS A 100 13.80 -23.18 -2.80
C HIS A 100 14.57 -21.90 -3.12
N PHE A 101 13.91 -20.78 -2.91
CA PHE A 101 14.52 -19.47 -3.08
C PHE A 101 14.00 -18.49 -2.03
N LEU A 102 14.73 -17.40 -1.79
CA LEU A 102 14.36 -16.36 -0.87
C LEU A 102 13.56 -15.28 -1.61
N ILE A 103 12.33 -15.02 -1.17
CA ILE A 103 11.54 -13.89 -1.64
C ILE A 103 11.76 -12.71 -0.70
N CYS A 104 12.23 -11.59 -1.26
CA CYS A 104 12.19 -10.29 -0.60
C CYS A 104 11.12 -9.41 -1.24
N ALA A 105 10.47 -8.56 -0.44
CA ALA A 105 9.47 -7.64 -0.94
C ALA A 105 9.72 -6.21 -0.48
N THR A 106 9.39 -5.25 -1.33
CA THR A 106 9.45 -3.83 -1.01
C THR A 106 8.19 -3.09 -1.44
N LEU A 107 7.79 -2.12 -0.63
CA LEU A 107 6.74 -1.18 -0.99
C LEU A 107 7.32 -0.11 -1.90
N PHE A 108 6.89 -0.08 -3.16
CA PHE A 108 7.42 0.79 -4.19
C PHE A 108 6.58 2.06 -4.38
N TRP A 109 5.26 1.93 -4.30
CA TRP A 109 4.29 3.01 -4.48
C TRP A 109 3.16 2.93 -3.46
N THR A 110 2.63 4.09 -3.11
CA THR A 110 1.35 4.22 -2.39
C THR A 110 0.38 5.03 -3.23
N ILE A 111 -0.84 4.54 -3.37
CA ILE A 111 -1.90 5.18 -4.16
C ILE A 111 -2.98 5.66 -3.20
N HIS A 112 -3.16 6.97 -3.12
CA HIS A 112 -4.15 7.61 -2.26
C HIS A 112 -4.80 8.77 -2.97
N ASP A 113 -6.06 9.07 -2.64
CA ASP A 113 -6.67 10.36 -2.95
C ASP A 113 -5.91 11.48 -2.23
N TYR A 114 -5.82 12.66 -2.87
CA TYR A 114 -5.11 13.82 -2.33
C TYR A 114 -5.54 14.19 -0.89
N PRO A 115 -6.83 14.22 -0.51
CA PRO A 115 -7.22 14.49 0.87
C PRO A 115 -6.74 13.42 1.88
N ARG A 116 -6.51 12.19 1.42
CA ARG A 116 -6.03 11.07 2.25
C ARG A 116 -4.52 11.01 2.34
N PHE A 117 -3.82 11.53 1.36
CA PHE A 117 -2.38 11.72 1.41
C PHE A 117 -1.98 12.45 2.70
N GLY A 118 -2.71 13.51 3.08
CA GLY A 118 -2.49 14.22 4.32
C GLY A 118 -2.65 13.37 5.58
N ASN A 119 -3.56 12.40 5.58
CA ASN A 119 -3.74 11.51 6.73
C ASN A 119 -2.64 10.44 6.86
N VAL A 120 -2.11 9.95 5.75
CA VAL A 120 -1.07 8.92 5.73
C VAL A 120 0.31 9.52 6.02
N PHE A 121 0.57 10.73 5.53
CA PHE A 121 1.87 11.40 5.69
C PHE A 121 1.85 12.55 6.71
N VAL A 122 0.76 12.68 7.50
CA VAL A 122 0.57 13.77 8.48
C VAL A 122 0.72 15.16 7.84
N TRP A 123 0.29 15.28 6.58
CA TRP A 123 0.42 16.50 5.79
C TRP A 123 -0.87 17.31 5.73
N ARG A 124 -0.77 18.64 5.76
CA ARG A 124 -1.94 19.52 5.59
C ARG A 124 -2.40 19.52 4.13
N THR A 125 -3.62 19.02 3.88
CA THR A 125 -4.23 19.00 2.54
C THR A 125 -5.11 20.20 2.23
N LYS A 126 -5.23 21.16 3.17
CA LYS A 126 -6.01 22.38 3.02
C LYS A 126 -5.21 23.57 3.53
N GLY A 127 -5.37 24.73 2.87
CA GLY A 127 -4.72 26.00 3.22
C GLY A 127 -3.60 26.37 2.27
N TYR A 128 -2.95 27.50 2.56
CA TYR A 128 -1.94 28.13 1.71
C TYR A 128 -0.71 27.25 1.42
N HIS A 129 -0.33 26.38 2.36
CA HIS A 129 0.80 25.45 2.25
C HIS A 129 0.35 23.99 2.06
N SER A 130 -0.70 23.76 1.29
CA SER A 130 -1.25 22.40 1.11
C SER A 130 -0.51 21.56 0.08
N CYS A 131 0.25 22.17 -0.82
CA CYS A 131 1.01 21.45 -1.84
C CYS A 131 2.32 20.90 -1.27
N TYR A 132 2.51 19.58 -1.31
CA TYR A 132 3.73 18.92 -0.83
C TYR A 132 4.94 19.17 -1.75
N THR A 133 4.69 19.50 -3.01
CA THR A 133 5.74 19.72 -4.02
C THR A 133 6.25 21.19 -4.01
N CYS A 134 5.33 22.14 -3.84
CA CYS A 134 5.62 23.57 -3.93
C CYS A 134 5.42 24.33 -2.60
N ASN A 135 5.57 23.63 -1.48
CA ASN A 135 5.32 24.18 -0.14
C ASN A 135 6.13 25.45 0.22
N ASN A 136 7.26 25.65 -0.41
CA ASN A 136 8.16 26.79 -0.13
C ASN A 136 7.96 28.00 -1.07
N GLU A 137 7.18 27.84 -2.15
CA GLU A 137 6.90 28.93 -3.09
C GLU A 137 5.40 28.93 -3.44
N PRO A 138 4.58 29.58 -2.59
CA PRO A 138 3.18 29.79 -2.93
C PRO A 138 3.09 30.80 -4.07
N TYR A 139 2.38 30.46 -5.13
CA TYR A 139 2.00 31.38 -6.19
C TYR A 139 1.01 32.44 -5.71
#